data_82884a2b2155f81840155ff44dcb627e
#
_entry.id   82884a2b2155f81840155ff44dcb627e
#
_cell.length_a   1.000
_cell.length_b   1.000
_cell.length_c   1.000
_cell.angle_alpha   90.00
_cell.angle_beta   90.00
_cell.angle_gamma   90.00
#
_symmetry.space_group_name_H-M   'P 1'
#
loop_
_entity.id
_entity.type
_entity.pdbx_description
1 polymer ?
#
loop_
_entity_poly.entity_id
_entity_poly.type
_entity_poly.pdbx_seq_one_letter_code
_entity_poly.pdbx_strand_id
1 'polypeptide(L)' 'MKKGDLVQLSSYGNKLKCLKEYKNCVGVISIHIPMSKRMKYRVDWFINGKVKRERHSRKDLKKVKK' A
#
# COMPACT_ATOMS: atom_id res chain seq x y z
N MET A 1 -6.29 7.72 5.67
CA MET A 1 -5.06 6.96 5.93
C MET A 1 -3.94 7.90 6.31
N LYS A 2 -3.10 7.47 7.21
CA LYS A 2 -1.99 8.28 7.70
C LYS A 2 -0.79 7.39 7.98
N LYS A 3 0.37 7.99 8.22
CA LYS A 3 1.59 7.29 8.57
C LYS A 3 1.35 6.33 9.74
N GLY A 4 1.82 5.10 9.61
CA GLY A 4 1.66 4.06 10.62
C GLY A 4 0.43 3.18 10.44
N ASP A 5 -0.48 3.51 9.53
CA ASP A 5 -1.66 2.68 9.29
C ASP A 5 -1.28 1.41 8.55
N LEU A 6 -1.87 0.28 8.96
CA LEU A 6 -1.75 -0.97 8.25
C LEU A 6 -2.70 -0.99 7.06
N VAL A 7 -2.22 -1.44 5.92
CA VAL A 7 -2.98 -1.45 4.68
C VAL A 7 -2.80 -2.75 3.91
N GLN A 8 -3.75 -3.02 3.04
CA GLN A 8 -3.68 -4.11 2.05
C GLN A 8 -4.08 -3.53 0.69
N LEU A 9 -3.86 -4.28 -0.38
CA LEU A 9 -4.38 -3.89 -1.68
C LEU A 9 -5.91 -3.93 -1.65
N SER A 10 -6.53 -2.87 -2.19
CA SER A 10 -7.97 -2.83 -2.39
C SER A 10 -8.36 -3.77 -3.54
N SER A 11 -9.68 -3.93 -3.77
CA SER A 11 -10.15 -4.70 -4.92
C SER A 11 -9.60 -4.15 -6.23
N TYR A 12 -9.51 -2.83 -6.34
CA TYR A 12 -8.91 -2.18 -7.51
C TYR A 12 -7.42 -2.53 -7.63
N GLY A 13 -6.67 -2.40 -6.55
CA GLY A 13 -5.24 -2.70 -6.54
C GLY A 13 -4.95 -4.15 -6.88
N ASN A 14 -5.77 -5.08 -6.41
CA ASN A 14 -5.60 -6.51 -6.69
C ASN A 14 -5.78 -6.86 -8.17
N LYS A 15 -6.45 -6.02 -8.94
CA LYS A 15 -6.65 -6.23 -10.37
C LYS A 15 -5.45 -5.78 -11.20
N LEU A 16 -4.55 -5.01 -10.64
CA LEU A 16 -3.39 -4.48 -11.35
C LEU A 16 -2.29 -5.53 -11.40
N LYS A 17 -1.84 -5.88 -12.60
CA LYS A 17 -0.79 -6.88 -12.79
C LYS A 17 0.54 -6.46 -12.14
N CYS A 18 0.84 -5.18 -12.16
CA CYS A 18 2.08 -4.67 -11.58
C CYS A 18 2.14 -4.80 -10.06
N LEU A 19 1.00 -5.01 -9.41
CA LEU A 19 0.92 -5.17 -7.96
C LEU A 19 0.67 -6.61 -7.53
N LYS A 20 0.82 -7.55 -8.45
CA LYS A 20 0.54 -8.97 -8.20
C LYS A 20 1.31 -9.54 -7.01
N GLU A 21 2.57 -9.15 -6.85
CA GLU A 21 3.41 -9.66 -5.76
C GLU A 21 2.96 -9.20 -4.39
N TYR A 22 2.15 -8.15 -4.30
CA TYR A 22 1.64 -7.62 -3.05
C TYR A 22 0.27 -8.18 -2.67
N LYS A 23 -0.29 -9.04 -3.49
CA LYS A 23 -1.58 -9.66 -3.23
C LYS A 23 -1.51 -10.45 -1.91
N ASN A 24 -2.48 -10.24 -1.04
CA ASN A 24 -2.57 -10.87 0.27
C ASN A 24 -1.43 -10.49 1.23
N CYS A 25 -0.67 -9.45 0.90
CA CYS A 25 0.37 -8.94 1.78
C CYS A 25 -0.16 -7.78 2.60
N VAL A 26 0.46 -7.55 3.75
CA VAL A 26 0.15 -6.40 4.61
C VAL A 26 1.31 -5.42 4.52
N GLY A 27 0.99 -4.15 4.45
CA GLY A 27 1.98 -3.09 4.46
C GLY A 27 1.67 -2.04 5.50
N VAL A 28 2.64 -1.17 5.74
CA VAL A 28 2.50 -0.03 6.65
C VAL A 28 2.76 1.24 5.86
N ILE A 29 1.91 2.25 6.02
CA ILE A 29 2.15 3.55 5.40
C ILE A 29 3.33 4.21 6.09
N SER A 30 4.43 4.38 5.36
CA SER A 30 5.64 4.99 5.90
C SER A 30 5.65 6.50 5.69
N ILE A 31 5.09 6.98 4.59
CA ILE A 31 5.02 8.42 4.29
C ILE A 31 3.69 8.73 3.59
N HIS A 32 3.06 9.82 4.02
CA HIS A 32 1.92 10.40 3.32
C HIS A 32 2.40 11.66 2.59
N ILE A 33 2.19 11.70 1.27
CA ILE A 33 2.63 12.83 0.44
C ILE A 33 1.38 13.58 -0.06
N PRO A 34 0.89 14.57 0.69
CA PRO A 34 -0.38 15.24 0.33
C PRO A 34 -0.30 16.06 -0.96
N MET A 35 0.90 16.46 -1.36
CA MET A 35 1.09 17.25 -2.58
C MET A 35 1.08 16.42 -3.85
N SER A 36 1.23 15.11 -3.75
CA SER A 36 1.16 14.22 -4.92
C SER A 36 -0.29 14.02 -5.33
N LYS A 37 -0.58 14.10 -6.61
CA LYS A 37 -1.93 13.90 -7.13
C LYS A 37 -2.29 12.42 -7.32
N ARG A 38 -1.30 11.56 -7.47
CA ARG A 38 -1.52 10.14 -7.78
C ARG A 38 -0.98 9.20 -6.71
N MET A 39 0.31 9.26 -6.46
CA MET A 39 0.98 8.34 -5.55
C MET A 39 1.16 8.99 -4.19
N LYS A 40 0.05 9.13 -3.46
CA LYS A 40 0.03 9.88 -2.19
C LYS A 40 0.65 9.15 -1.02
N TYR A 41 0.82 7.84 -1.12
CA TYR A 41 1.26 7.04 0.02
C TYR A 41 2.45 6.19 -0.36
N ARG A 42 3.46 6.19 0.48
CA ARG A 42 4.54 5.21 0.40
C ARG A 42 4.26 4.12 1.42
N VAL A 43 4.24 2.88 0.95
CA VAL A 43 3.91 1.73 1.77
C VAL A 43 5.12 0.80 1.84
N ASP A 44 5.44 0.36 3.05
CA ASP A 44 6.45 -0.66 3.27
C ASP A 44 5.74 -2.01 3.36
N TRP A 45 5.89 -2.83 2.33
CA TRP A 45 5.26 -4.15 2.25
C TRP A 45 6.14 -5.22 2.86
N PHE A 46 5.53 -6.10 3.63
CA PHE A 46 6.23 -7.24 4.23
C PHE A 46 5.98 -8.48 3.38
N ILE A 47 7.02 -8.92 2.68
CA ILE A 47 6.94 -10.04 1.75
C ILE A 47 8.07 -11.01 2.05
N ASN A 48 7.73 -12.25 2.45
CA ASN A 48 8.69 -13.33 2.71
C ASN A 48 9.84 -12.89 3.63
N GLY A 49 9.50 -12.15 4.70
CA GLY A 49 10.50 -11.67 5.65
C GLY A 49 11.30 -10.47 5.19
N LYS A 50 10.98 -9.91 4.03
CA LYS A 50 11.65 -8.74 3.47
C LYS A 50 10.70 -7.56 3.41
N VAL A 51 11.26 -6.35 3.45
CA VAL A 51 10.49 -5.12 3.31
C VAL A 51 10.71 -4.55 1.92
N LYS A 52 9.60 -4.31 1.21
CA LYS A 52 9.60 -3.65 -0.09
C LYS A 52 8.85 -2.34 0.00
N ARG A 53 9.44 -1.27 -0.49
CA ARG A 53 8.82 0.06 -0.50
C ARG A 53 8.27 0.38 -1.87
N GLU A 54 7.00 0.75 -1.91
CA GLU A 54 6.32 1.15 -3.14
C GLU A 54 5.41 2.31 -2.88
N ARG A 55 5.16 3.12 -3.91
CA ARG A 55 4.21 4.22 -3.84
C ARG A 55 2.89 3.77 -4.43
N HIS A 56 1.81 4.15 -3.76
CA HIS A 56 0.46 3.80 -4.20
C HIS A 56 -0.48 4.99 -4.08
N SER A 57 -1.51 5.00 -4.94
CA SER A 57 -2.61 5.94 -4.78
C SER A 57 -3.58 5.40 -3.73
N ARG A 58 -4.43 6.29 -3.19
CA ARG A 58 -5.40 5.92 -2.15
C ARG A 58 -6.32 4.79 -2.61
N LYS A 59 -6.74 4.80 -3.87
CA LYS A 59 -7.67 3.79 -4.39
C LYS A 59 -7.08 2.40 -4.51
N ASP A 60 -5.75 2.29 -4.54
CA ASP A 60 -5.08 0.98 -4.60
C ASP A 60 -5.05 0.29 -3.24
N LEU A 61 -5.36 1.01 -2.17
CA LEU A 61 -5.16 0.57 -0.80
C LEU A 61 -6.48 0.52 -0.04
N LYS A 62 -6.55 -0.39 0.92
CA LYS A 62 -7.62 -0.40 1.91
C LYS A 62 -7.01 -0.57 3.29
N LYS A 63 -7.64 0.06 4.28
CA LYS A 63 -7.20 -0.02 5.66
C LYS A 63 -7.49 -1.41 6.24
N VAL A 64 -6.51 -1.97 6.93
CA VAL A 64 -6.69 -3.24 7.63
C VAL A 64 -7.39 -2.95 8.95
N LYS A 65 -8.53 -3.59 9.17
CA LYS A 65 -9.22 -3.51 10.45
C LYS A 65 -8.64 -4.56 11.39
N LYS A 66 -8.36 -4.12 12.59
CA LYS A 66 -7.98 -5.05 13.64
C LYS A 66 -9.21 -5.58 14.35
#